data_3aa7ecb067239e9c5abf38ca786bcfd9
#
_entry.id   3aa7ecb067239e9c5abf38ca786bcfd9
#
_cell.length_a   1.000
_cell.length_b   1.000
_cell.length_c   1.000
_cell.angle_alpha   90.00
_cell.angle_beta   90.00
_cell.angle_gamma   90.00
#
_symmetry.space_group_name_H-M   'P 1'
#
loop_
_entity.id
_entity.type
_entity.pdbx_description
1 polymer ?
#
loop_
_entity_poly.entity_id
_entity_poly.type
_entity_poly.pdbx_seq_one_letter_code
_entity_poly.pdbx_strand_id
1 'polypeptide(L)'
;MKTTTVRSLVFLVSLSLPLASSAAPYYVGPKPCQECHKAEYEVWDKTKHAQSFKDLHRNPKAADIITAAGGDKNIRKNTLCTQCHYTLEQADESATPTAKDSISCESCHGAASGWVKVHNDYGGPDVKRESEPAAHRDERIKKSIEAGMRRPESPYDLAANCLNCHSLARSGLDGATITKMLAAGHPINGDYELVKYSQGTVRHRFYPPNMTANAEMSPAELARFFVAGRAAMLVTATQALGKSDSPAYKDAMQKEIAASKEALGALKSVPEAAALVATPNDDNARKLVAAIAGKDVSAEVKSFLPKPEDYK
;
A
#
# COMPACT_ATOMS: atom_id res chain seq x y z
N MET A 1 29.80 -35.75 66.69
CA MET A 1 29.81 -35.87 65.27
C MET A 1 29.12 -34.62 64.70
N LYS A 2 29.87 -33.67 64.09
CA LYS A 2 29.35 -32.44 63.48
C LYS A 2 29.26 -32.67 61.94
N THR A 3 28.05 -32.76 61.43
CA THR A 3 27.78 -32.88 59.98
C THR A 3 27.83 -31.50 59.33
N THR A 4 28.78 -31.25 58.45
CA THR A 4 28.96 -30.06 57.69
C THR A 4 28.23 -30.22 56.35
N THR A 5 27.12 -29.44 56.17
CA THR A 5 26.34 -29.42 54.90
C THR A 5 27.00 -28.43 53.94
N VAL A 6 27.54 -28.94 52.84
CA VAL A 6 28.09 -28.11 51.76
C VAL A 6 26.90 -27.72 50.86
N ARG A 7 26.57 -26.41 50.76
CA ARG A 7 25.60 -25.88 49.79
C ARG A 7 26.34 -25.51 48.51
N SER A 8 26.13 -26.29 47.47
CA SER A 8 26.57 -25.95 46.10
C SER A 8 25.71 -24.83 45.52
N LEU A 9 26.31 -23.69 45.26
CA LEU A 9 25.69 -22.55 44.57
C LEU A 9 25.84 -22.77 43.05
N VAL A 10 24.78 -23.08 42.38
CA VAL A 10 24.74 -23.18 40.91
C VAL A 10 24.53 -21.77 40.34
N PHE A 11 25.55 -21.20 39.73
CA PHE A 11 25.44 -19.96 38.97
C PHE A 11 24.85 -20.23 37.60
N LEU A 12 23.58 -19.86 37.37
CA LEU A 12 22.97 -19.80 36.04
C LEU A 12 23.53 -18.56 35.33
N VAL A 13 24.44 -18.76 34.39
CA VAL A 13 24.88 -17.73 33.44
C VAL A 13 23.81 -17.63 32.34
N SER A 14 23.00 -16.59 32.42
CA SER A 14 22.05 -16.24 31.37
C SER A 14 22.80 -15.71 30.14
N LEU A 15 22.98 -16.51 29.13
CA LEU A 15 23.53 -16.08 27.85
C LEU A 15 22.45 -15.27 27.12
N SER A 16 22.46 -13.95 27.26
CA SER A 16 21.67 -13.05 26.45
C SER A 16 22.31 -12.96 25.05
N LEU A 17 21.77 -13.72 24.10
CA LEU A 17 22.08 -13.50 22.68
C LEU A 17 21.55 -12.12 22.27
N PRO A 18 22.37 -11.24 21.67
CA PRO A 18 21.86 -10.01 21.10
C PRO A 18 20.90 -10.36 19.97
N LEU A 19 19.63 -9.96 20.10
CA LEU A 19 18.71 -9.91 18.98
C LEU A 19 19.30 -8.92 17.97
N ALA A 20 19.79 -9.43 16.85
CA ALA A 20 20.18 -8.59 15.73
C ALA A 20 18.92 -7.84 15.27
N SER A 21 18.82 -6.57 15.65
CA SER A 21 17.82 -5.66 15.11
C SER A 21 18.15 -5.48 13.63
N SER A 22 17.43 -6.15 12.73
CA SER A 22 17.52 -5.80 11.32
C SER A 22 17.02 -4.37 11.15
N ALA A 23 17.80 -3.52 10.49
CA ALA A 23 17.39 -2.17 10.16
C ALA A 23 16.09 -2.20 9.34
N ALA A 24 15.23 -1.20 9.54
CA ALA A 24 13.99 -1.11 8.78
C ALA A 24 14.29 -0.93 7.28
N PRO A 25 13.55 -1.61 6.39
CA PRO A 25 13.74 -1.45 4.94
C PRO A 25 13.56 0.01 4.51
N TYR A 26 14.39 0.48 3.59
CA TYR A 26 14.36 1.83 3.03
C TYR A 26 14.07 1.81 1.53
N TYR A 27 13.69 2.96 0.98
CA TYR A 27 13.40 3.14 -0.43
C TYR A 27 14.69 3.37 -1.24
N VAL A 28 14.86 2.62 -2.32
CA VAL A 28 16.04 2.69 -3.21
C VAL A 28 15.80 3.55 -4.45
N GLY A 29 14.54 3.96 -4.69
CA GLY A 29 14.12 4.73 -5.85
C GLY A 29 13.73 3.88 -7.07
N PRO A 30 13.14 4.50 -8.11
CA PRO A 30 12.58 3.76 -9.24
C PRO A 30 13.62 3.24 -10.25
N LYS A 31 14.84 3.76 -10.25
CA LYS A 31 15.87 3.40 -11.25
C LYS A 31 16.25 1.91 -11.25
N PRO A 32 16.51 1.27 -10.10
CA PRO A 32 16.78 -0.16 -10.08
C PRO A 32 15.60 -1.00 -10.61
N CYS A 33 14.36 -0.55 -10.43
CA CYS A 33 13.19 -1.23 -10.97
C CYS A 33 13.14 -1.15 -12.50
N GLN A 34 13.50 -0.02 -13.07
CA GLN A 34 13.51 0.23 -14.53
C GLN A 34 14.40 -0.74 -15.30
N GLU A 35 15.46 -1.26 -14.68
CA GLU A 35 16.39 -2.17 -15.34
C GLU A 35 15.70 -3.43 -15.88
N CYS A 36 14.71 -3.95 -15.15
CA CYS A 36 13.93 -5.13 -15.52
C CYS A 36 12.48 -4.80 -15.91
N HIS A 37 11.88 -3.77 -15.31
CA HIS A 37 10.47 -3.38 -15.46
C HIS A 37 10.30 -2.15 -16.35
N LYS A 38 10.87 -2.17 -17.57
CA LYS A 38 10.85 -1.02 -18.49
C LYS A 38 9.45 -0.62 -18.91
N ALA A 39 8.59 -1.58 -19.22
CA ALA A 39 7.24 -1.33 -19.69
C ALA A 39 6.37 -0.71 -18.58
N GLU A 40 6.49 -1.23 -17.37
CA GLU A 40 5.80 -0.69 -16.19
C GLU A 40 6.32 0.71 -15.84
N TYR A 41 7.62 0.93 -15.95
CA TYR A 41 8.23 2.25 -15.72
C TYR A 41 7.73 3.29 -16.75
N GLU A 42 7.65 2.94 -18.03
CA GLU A 42 7.14 3.83 -19.08
C GLU A 42 5.67 4.22 -18.88
N VAL A 43 4.86 3.33 -18.30
CA VAL A 43 3.50 3.66 -17.89
C VAL A 43 3.53 4.61 -16.68
N TRP A 44 4.27 4.26 -15.63
CA TRP A 44 4.36 5.05 -14.41
C TRP A 44 4.83 6.48 -14.69
N ASP A 45 5.86 6.67 -15.51
CA ASP A 45 6.46 7.99 -15.82
C ASP A 45 5.44 8.97 -16.41
N LYS A 46 4.37 8.47 -17.02
CA LYS A 46 3.28 9.28 -17.61
C LYS A 46 2.16 9.59 -16.62
N THR A 47 2.16 9.00 -15.44
CA THR A 47 1.10 9.18 -14.45
C THR A 47 1.20 10.51 -13.72
N LYS A 48 0.08 10.96 -13.13
CA LYS A 48 0.07 12.12 -12.22
C LYS A 48 0.97 11.87 -10.99
N HIS A 49 1.12 10.64 -10.56
CA HIS A 49 2.04 10.29 -9.48
C HIS A 49 3.48 10.67 -9.83
N ALA A 50 3.99 10.26 -10.99
CA ALA A 50 5.34 10.60 -11.43
C ALA A 50 5.49 12.11 -11.70
N GLN A 51 4.52 12.72 -12.35
CA GLN A 51 4.60 14.14 -12.74
C GLN A 51 4.47 15.11 -11.55
N SER A 52 3.85 14.69 -10.45
CA SER A 52 3.65 15.55 -9.27
C SER A 52 4.95 16.08 -8.66
N PHE A 53 6.11 15.41 -8.87
CA PHE A 53 7.40 15.92 -8.44
C PHE A 53 7.74 17.29 -9.03
N LYS A 54 7.36 17.51 -10.31
CA LYS A 54 7.62 18.76 -11.04
C LYS A 54 6.56 19.83 -10.77
N ASP A 55 5.32 19.42 -10.50
CA ASP A 55 4.16 20.29 -10.59
C ASP A 55 3.55 20.65 -9.24
N LEU A 56 3.68 19.78 -8.22
CA LEU A 56 2.99 19.98 -6.94
C LEU A 56 3.36 21.32 -6.26
N HIS A 57 4.63 21.67 -6.26
CA HIS A 57 5.11 22.92 -5.65
C HIS A 57 4.68 24.20 -6.41
N ARG A 58 4.19 24.04 -7.65
CA ARG A 58 3.66 25.14 -8.49
C ARG A 58 2.16 25.32 -8.33
N ASN A 59 1.48 24.43 -7.59
CA ASN A 59 0.06 24.56 -7.32
C ASN A 59 -0.18 25.86 -6.53
N PRO A 60 -1.10 26.75 -6.96
CA PRO A 60 -1.35 28.03 -6.30
C PRO A 60 -1.70 27.91 -4.81
N LYS A 61 -2.35 26.81 -4.41
CA LYS A 61 -2.73 26.55 -3.01
C LYS A 61 -1.60 25.90 -2.18
N ALA A 62 -0.49 25.48 -2.80
CA ALA A 62 0.55 24.74 -2.09
C ALA A 62 1.13 25.53 -0.92
N ALA A 63 1.41 26.83 -1.11
CA ALA A 63 1.98 27.69 -0.08
C ALA A 63 1.06 27.83 1.14
N ASP A 64 -0.24 28.01 0.91
CA ASP A 64 -1.24 28.16 1.98
C ASP A 64 -1.40 26.85 2.76
N ILE A 65 -1.47 25.73 2.05
CA ILE A 65 -1.58 24.40 2.65
C ILE A 65 -0.34 24.07 3.49
N ILE A 66 0.87 24.34 2.96
CA ILE A 66 2.13 24.11 3.68
C ILE A 66 2.19 24.98 4.94
N THR A 67 1.78 26.24 4.83
CA THR A 67 1.74 27.18 5.97
C THR A 67 0.76 26.70 7.03
N ALA A 68 -0.42 26.25 6.63
CA ALA A 68 -1.44 25.73 7.53
C ALA A 68 -1.03 24.42 8.21
N ALA A 69 -0.38 23.52 7.48
CA ALA A 69 0.16 22.25 8.01
C ALA A 69 1.30 22.49 8.99
N GLY A 70 2.10 23.53 8.76
CA GLY A 70 3.34 23.80 9.52
C GLY A 70 4.54 22.98 8.99
N GLY A 71 5.65 23.05 9.70
CA GLY A 71 6.90 22.40 9.32
C GLY A 71 7.72 23.20 8.31
N ASP A 72 8.53 22.51 7.50
CA ASP A 72 9.40 23.15 6.51
C ASP A 72 8.57 23.76 5.37
N LYS A 73 8.92 25.00 4.98
CA LYS A 73 8.28 25.68 3.85
C LYS A 73 8.57 25.02 2.50
N ASN A 74 9.67 24.30 2.39
CA ASN A 74 9.98 23.48 1.22
C ASN A 74 9.22 22.15 1.31
N ILE A 75 8.23 21.97 0.47
CA ILE A 75 7.38 20.76 0.46
C ILE A 75 8.19 19.45 0.40
N ARG A 76 9.35 19.42 -0.27
CA ARG A 76 10.22 18.24 -0.39
C ARG A 76 11.01 17.93 0.89
N LYS A 77 11.06 18.86 1.84
CA LYS A 77 11.67 18.70 3.16
C LYS A 77 10.64 18.65 4.28
N ASN A 78 9.39 19.01 3.97
CA ASN A 78 8.31 18.98 4.95
C ASN A 78 7.88 17.53 5.21
N THR A 79 8.18 17.02 6.40
CA THR A 79 7.92 15.64 6.78
C THR A 79 6.44 15.25 6.80
N LEU A 80 5.53 16.23 6.94
CA LEU A 80 4.09 16.01 6.84
C LEU A 80 3.66 15.77 5.38
N CYS A 81 4.23 16.53 4.44
CA CYS A 81 3.92 16.46 3.02
C CYS A 81 4.58 15.23 2.36
N THR A 82 5.84 14.95 2.71
CA THR A 82 6.62 13.88 2.08
C THR A 82 6.07 12.48 2.33
N GLN A 83 5.29 12.29 3.40
CA GLN A 83 4.65 11.00 3.68
C GLN A 83 3.69 10.52 2.57
N CYS A 84 3.09 11.46 1.81
CA CYS A 84 2.09 11.16 0.80
C CYS A 84 2.47 11.60 -0.62
N HIS A 85 3.42 12.53 -0.75
CA HIS A 85 3.73 13.16 -2.05
C HIS A 85 5.09 12.78 -2.63
N TYR A 86 5.94 12.08 -1.87
CA TYR A 86 7.28 11.72 -2.31
C TYR A 86 7.69 10.33 -1.83
N THR A 87 8.51 9.64 -2.62
CA THR A 87 9.26 8.47 -2.19
C THR A 87 10.61 8.97 -1.68
N LEU A 88 10.90 8.76 -0.39
CA LEU A 88 12.12 9.27 0.24
C LEU A 88 13.26 8.27 0.07
N GLU A 89 14.08 8.45 -0.95
CA GLU A 89 15.18 7.57 -1.27
C GLU A 89 16.35 7.68 -0.30
N GLN A 90 16.98 6.54 -0.03
CA GLN A 90 18.24 6.42 0.71
C GLN A 90 19.25 5.61 -0.11
N ALA A 91 20.51 5.99 -0.03
CA ALA A 91 21.60 5.25 -0.67
C ALA A 91 21.94 3.96 0.10
N ASP A 92 21.80 4.01 1.42
CA ASP A 92 21.99 2.91 2.35
C ASP A 92 21.18 3.16 3.64
N GLU A 93 21.24 2.24 4.60
CA GLU A 93 20.49 2.31 5.86
C GLU A 93 20.86 3.49 6.76
N SER A 94 22.06 4.06 6.59
CA SER A 94 22.58 5.20 7.39
C SER A 94 22.33 6.55 6.71
N ALA A 95 22.00 6.56 5.42
CA ALA A 95 21.82 7.77 4.64
C ALA A 95 20.53 8.50 5.01
N THR A 96 20.55 9.82 4.96
CA THR A 96 19.35 10.63 5.18
C THR A 96 18.35 10.45 4.04
N PRO A 97 17.09 10.11 4.33
CA PRO A 97 16.04 10.01 3.32
C PRO A 97 15.84 11.35 2.58
N THR A 98 15.79 11.33 1.26
CA THR A 98 15.64 12.53 0.43
C THR A 98 14.58 12.34 -0.67
N ALA A 99 13.79 13.39 -0.93
CA ALA A 99 12.79 13.41 -2.00
C ALA A 99 13.49 13.69 -3.34
N LYS A 100 13.83 12.64 -4.08
CA LYS A 100 14.38 12.70 -5.45
C LYS A 100 13.33 12.47 -6.52
N ASP A 101 12.35 11.63 -6.20
CA ASP A 101 11.20 11.34 -7.05
C ASP A 101 9.88 11.56 -6.27
N SER A 102 8.77 11.64 -7.00
CA SER A 102 7.44 11.70 -6.38
C SER A 102 6.98 10.31 -5.93
N ILE A 103 5.70 10.00 -6.03
CA ILE A 103 5.19 8.67 -5.70
C ILE A 103 5.65 7.67 -6.76
N SER A 104 6.64 6.85 -6.40
CA SER A 104 7.24 5.85 -7.29
C SER A 104 6.78 4.42 -6.98
N CYS A 105 7.38 3.44 -7.67
CA CYS A 105 7.08 2.02 -7.55
C CYS A 105 6.96 1.55 -6.09
N GLU A 106 7.91 1.90 -5.26
CA GLU A 106 8.02 1.46 -3.88
C GLU A 106 6.96 2.08 -2.95
N SER A 107 6.39 3.23 -3.30
CA SER A 107 5.27 3.80 -2.54
C SER A 107 4.04 2.87 -2.55
N CYS A 108 3.86 2.09 -3.64
CA CYS A 108 2.84 1.08 -3.76
C CYS A 108 3.35 -0.31 -3.35
N HIS A 109 4.55 -0.70 -3.83
CA HIS A 109 5.08 -2.06 -3.67
C HIS A 109 5.91 -2.29 -2.40
N GLY A 110 6.18 -1.26 -1.60
CA GLY A 110 6.95 -1.34 -0.35
C GLY A 110 8.42 -1.03 -0.55
N ALA A 111 9.11 -0.65 0.54
CA ALA A 111 10.53 -0.29 0.54
C ALA A 111 11.41 -1.45 0.05
N ALA A 112 12.13 -1.23 -1.05
CA ALA A 112 12.73 -2.32 -1.82
C ALA A 112 14.07 -2.83 -1.28
N SER A 113 14.76 -2.09 -0.40
CA SER A 113 16.05 -2.54 0.13
C SER A 113 15.99 -3.93 0.76
N GLY A 114 14.85 -4.31 1.37
CA GLY A 114 14.67 -5.62 1.99
C GLY A 114 14.38 -6.75 1.03
N TRP A 115 13.80 -6.48 -0.15
CA TRP A 115 13.27 -7.53 -1.02
C TRP A 115 13.77 -7.48 -2.48
N VAL A 116 14.39 -6.38 -2.93
CA VAL A 116 14.77 -6.22 -4.34
C VAL A 116 15.67 -7.33 -4.86
N LYS A 117 16.59 -7.85 -4.03
CA LYS A 117 17.45 -8.98 -4.39
C LYS A 117 16.77 -10.34 -4.21
N VAL A 118 15.76 -10.41 -3.35
CA VAL A 118 15.03 -11.65 -3.06
C VAL A 118 14.01 -11.95 -4.15
N HIS A 119 13.23 -10.94 -4.60
CA HIS A 119 12.11 -11.15 -5.50
C HIS A 119 12.50 -11.64 -6.90
N ASN A 120 13.75 -11.45 -7.32
CA ASN A 120 14.31 -11.86 -8.61
C ASN A 120 15.38 -12.95 -8.52
N ASP A 121 15.58 -13.55 -7.35
CA ASP A 121 16.45 -14.70 -7.19
C ASP A 121 15.70 -15.98 -7.58
N TYR A 122 15.96 -16.49 -8.78
CA TYR A 122 15.30 -17.70 -9.31
C TYR A 122 16.00 -19.02 -8.92
N GLY A 123 17.01 -18.96 -8.04
CA GLY A 123 17.72 -20.14 -7.53
C GLY A 123 19.08 -20.38 -8.15
N GLY A 124 19.65 -19.37 -8.81
CA GLY A 124 21.01 -19.40 -9.33
C GLY A 124 21.22 -18.50 -10.55
N PRO A 125 22.49 -18.21 -10.90
CA PRO A 125 22.81 -17.22 -11.95
C PRO A 125 22.30 -17.61 -13.34
N ASP A 126 22.16 -18.90 -13.63
CA ASP A 126 21.71 -19.42 -14.93
C ASP A 126 20.24 -19.86 -14.93
N VAL A 127 19.54 -19.73 -13.79
CA VAL A 127 18.13 -20.11 -13.68
C VAL A 127 17.26 -18.94 -14.12
N LYS A 128 16.46 -19.16 -15.16
CA LYS A 128 15.46 -18.19 -15.63
C LYS A 128 14.14 -18.40 -14.91
N ARG A 129 13.31 -17.35 -14.89
CA ARG A 129 11.96 -17.38 -14.31
C ARG A 129 11.12 -18.57 -14.79
N GLU A 130 11.23 -18.92 -16.08
CA GLU A 130 10.47 -19.99 -16.73
C GLU A 130 10.92 -21.39 -16.30
N SER A 131 12.15 -21.53 -15.82
CA SER A 131 12.75 -22.78 -15.36
C SER A 131 12.85 -22.88 -13.83
N GLU A 132 12.35 -21.88 -13.11
CA GLU A 132 12.38 -21.85 -11.65
C GLU A 132 11.54 -23.00 -11.06
N PRO A 133 12.08 -23.84 -10.16
CA PRO A 133 11.31 -24.87 -9.47
C PRO A 133 10.16 -24.29 -8.65
N ALA A 134 8.98 -24.92 -8.67
CA ALA A 134 7.78 -24.40 -8.01
C ALA A 134 8.00 -24.16 -6.51
N ALA A 135 8.65 -25.09 -5.81
CA ALA A 135 8.94 -24.93 -4.37
C ALA A 135 9.86 -23.74 -4.10
N HIS A 136 10.86 -23.49 -4.96
CA HIS A 136 11.74 -22.32 -4.85
C HIS A 136 10.96 -21.03 -5.09
N ARG A 137 10.10 -20.99 -6.11
CA ARG A 137 9.24 -19.86 -6.42
C ARG A 137 8.35 -19.50 -5.23
N ASP A 138 7.71 -20.48 -4.62
CA ASP A 138 6.78 -20.25 -3.50
C ASP A 138 7.54 -19.69 -2.28
N GLU A 139 8.73 -20.21 -2.00
CA GLU A 139 9.59 -19.70 -0.91
C GLU A 139 10.12 -18.30 -1.23
N ARG A 140 10.53 -18.02 -2.46
CA ARG A 140 10.98 -16.68 -2.91
C ARG A 140 9.86 -15.64 -2.78
N ILE A 141 8.64 -16.00 -3.18
CA ILE A 141 7.46 -15.13 -3.03
C ILE A 141 7.21 -14.84 -1.56
N LYS A 142 7.19 -15.87 -0.72
CA LYS A 142 6.99 -15.75 0.72
C LYS A 142 8.03 -14.83 1.35
N LYS A 143 9.31 -15.06 1.11
CA LYS A 143 10.41 -14.22 1.62
C LYS A 143 10.30 -12.76 1.17
N SER A 144 9.89 -12.53 -0.08
CA SER A 144 9.69 -11.17 -0.60
C SER A 144 8.57 -10.43 0.14
N ILE A 145 7.47 -11.13 0.45
CA ILE A 145 6.35 -10.58 1.23
C ILE A 145 6.77 -10.30 2.67
N GLU A 146 7.46 -11.24 3.31
CA GLU A 146 8.00 -11.09 4.67
C GLU A 146 8.97 -9.92 4.78
N ALA A 147 9.73 -9.66 3.72
CA ALA A 147 10.62 -8.49 3.60
C ALA A 147 9.91 -7.18 3.23
N GLY A 148 8.57 -7.18 3.17
CA GLY A 148 7.75 -5.98 3.00
C GLY A 148 7.29 -5.70 1.56
N MET A 149 7.50 -6.61 0.60
CA MET A 149 6.99 -6.47 -0.75
C MET A 149 5.47 -6.62 -0.79
N ARG A 150 4.76 -5.63 -1.34
CA ARG A 150 3.34 -5.74 -1.65
C ARG A 150 3.17 -6.22 -3.08
N ARG A 151 2.52 -7.35 -3.24
CA ARG A 151 2.36 -8.02 -4.52
C ARG A 151 0.93 -7.85 -5.07
N PRO A 152 0.74 -7.94 -6.40
CA PRO A 152 -0.59 -7.93 -7.01
C PRO A 152 -1.54 -9.01 -6.49
N GLU A 153 -0.97 -10.13 -6.01
CA GLU A 153 -1.73 -11.24 -5.40
C GLU A 153 -2.28 -10.90 -4.01
N SER A 154 -1.88 -9.76 -3.42
CA SER A 154 -2.39 -9.23 -2.15
C SER A 154 -3.16 -7.92 -2.38
N PRO A 155 -4.29 -7.93 -3.10
CA PRO A 155 -4.98 -6.71 -3.54
C PRO A 155 -5.54 -5.89 -2.38
N TYR A 156 -5.86 -6.52 -1.24
CA TYR A 156 -6.26 -5.81 -0.03
C TYR A 156 -5.13 -4.91 0.50
N ASP A 157 -3.93 -5.46 0.66
CA ASP A 157 -2.79 -4.72 1.23
C ASP A 157 -2.32 -3.59 0.30
N LEU A 158 -2.42 -3.80 -1.02
CA LEU A 158 -2.20 -2.73 -2.00
C LEU A 158 -3.24 -1.61 -1.85
N ALA A 159 -4.52 -1.95 -1.81
CA ALA A 159 -5.60 -0.98 -1.67
C ALA A 159 -5.51 -0.20 -0.36
N ALA A 160 -5.29 -0.87 0.76
CA ALA A 160 -5.11 -0.24 2.07
C ALA A 160 -3.93 0.74 2.06
N ASN A 161 -2.83 0.39 1.39
CA ASN A 161 -1.69 1.29 1.26
C ASN A 161 -2.03 2.55 0.43
N CYS A 162 -2.79 2.44 -0.65
CA CYS A 162 -3.27 3.61 -1.41
C CYS A 162 -4.09 4.56 -0.52
N LEU A 163 -4.95 4.00 0.31
CA LEU A 163 -5.85 4.75 1.19
C LEU A 163 -5.13 5.46 2.34
N ASN A 164 -3.95 5.01 2.74
CA ASN A 164 -3.12 5.76 3.69
C ASN A 164 -2.87 7.21 3.25
N CYS A 165 -2.69 7.44 1.94
CA CYS A 165 -2.52 8.77 1.37
C CYS A 165 -3.86 9.36 0.94
N HIS A 166 -4.67 8.61 0.18
CA HIS A 166 -5.92 9.11 -0.41
C HIS A 166 -7.02 9.40 0.59
N SER A 167 -6.99 8.80 1.80
CA SER A 167 -7.90 9.11 2.90
C SER A 167 -7.25 9.91 4.04
N LEU A 168 -6.03 10.45 3.84
CA LEU A 168 -5.25 11.14 4.88
C LEU A 168 -5.10 10.28 6.16
N ALA A 169 -4.99 8.96 6.00
CA ALA A 169 -5.03 8.01 7.12
C ALA A 169 -3.64 7.68 7.69
N ARG A 170 -2.55 8.22 7.14
CA ARG A 170 -1.17 8.01 7.61
C ARG A 170 -1.05 8.26 9.11
N SER A 171 -0.38 7.36 9.84
CA SER A 171 -0.21 7.45 11.29
C SER A 171 0.56 8.70 11.74
N GLY A 172 1.51 9.16 10.94
CA GLY A 172 2.29 10.39 11.21
C GLY A 172 1.55 11.71 10.97
N LEU A 173 0.28 11.67 10.51
CA LEU A 173 -0.53 12.85 10.26
C LEU A 173 -1.61 12.94 11.32
N ASP A 174 -1.53 13.92 12.24
CA ASP A 174 -2.50 14.13 13.30
C ASP A 174 -3.78 14.86 12.84
N GLY A 175 -4.85 14.75 13.63
CA GLY A 175 -6.16 15.29 13.27
C GLY A 175 -6.22 16.82 13.22
N ALA A 176 -5.45 17.51 14.04
CA ALA A 176 -5.40 18.97 14.04
C ALA A 176 -4.73 19.47 12.75
N THR A 177 -3.67 18.79 12.32
CA THR A 177 -2.99 19.07 11.04
C THR A 177 -3.92 18.81 9.86
N ILE A 178 -4.64 17.69 9.84
CA ILE A 178 -5.65 17.39 8.81
C ILE A 178 -6.69 18.51 8.74
N THR A 179 -7.24 18.95 9.88
CA THR A 179 -8.24 20.02 9.94
C THR A 179 -7.71 21.30 9.30
N LYS A 180 -6.49 21.71 9.64
CA LYS A 180 -5.85 22.92 9.09
C LYS A 180 -5.59 22.80 7.59
N MET A 181 -5.08 21.67 7.13
CA MET A 181 -4.82 21.41 5.72
C MET A 181 -6.09 21.47 4.87
N LEU A 182 -7.18 20.85 5.34
CA LEU A 182 -8.47 20.89 4.65
C LEU A 182 -9.06 22.30 4.61
N ALA A 183 -8.97 23.05 5.71
CA ALA A 183 -9.39 24.45 5.75
C ALA A 183 -8.58 25.35 4.78
N ALA A 184 -7.31 25.03 4.55
CA ALA A 184 -6.45 25.70 3.57
C ALA A 184 -6.67 25.21 2.11
N GLY A 185 -7.59 24.27 1.90
CA GLY A 185 -7.98 23.78 0.58
C GLY A 185 -7.21 22.56 0.07
N HIS A 186 -6.55 21.80 0.95
CA HIS A 186 -6.07 20.46 0.60
C HIS A 186 -7.26 19.57 0.26
N PRO A 187 -7.26 18.88 -0.88
CA PRO A 187 -8.36 18.00 -1.21
C PRO A 187 -8.42 16.78 -0.28
N ILE A 188 -9.63 16.32 0.00
CA ILE A 188 -9.85 14.94 0.42
C ILE A 188 -10.47 14.20 -0.75
N ASN A 189 -9.89 13.07 -1.14
CA ASN A 189 -10.26 12.39 -2.36
C ASN A 189 -11.51 11.52 -2.15
N GLY A 190 -12.68 12.13 -2.22
CA GLY A 190 -13.98 11.46 -2.04
C GLY A 190 -14.46 10.67 -3.25
N ASP A 191 -13.73 10.64 -4.38
CA ASP A 191 -14.07 9.84 -5.56
C ASP A 191 -13.00 8.78 -5.91
N TYR A 192 -12.06 8.55 -4.98
CA TYR A 192 -11.06 7.51 -5.18
C TYR A 192 -11.72 6.13 -5.17
N GLU A 193 -11.54 5.42 -6.27
CA GLU A 193 -11.96 4.03 -6.43
C GLU A 193 -10.86 3.24 -7.12
N LEU A 194 -10.48 2.08 -6.53
CA LEU A 194 -9.30 1.33 -6.92
C LEU A 194 -9.32 0.89 -8.39
N VAL A 195 -10.47 0.43 -8.90
CA VAL A 195 -10.59 -0.04 -10.30
C VAL A 195 -10.47 1.13 -11.27
N LYS A 196 -11.13 2.28 -10.99
CA LYS A 196 -11.05 3.47 -11.86
C LYS A 196 -9.61 3.86 -12.17
N TYR A 197 -8.76 3.88 -11.14
CA TYR A 197 -7.37 4.30 -11.29
C TYR A 197 -6.47 3.19 -11.82
N SER A 198 -6.63 1.97 -11.31
CA SER A 198 -5.77 0.85 -11.71
C SER A 198 -6.03 0.32 -13.11
N GLN A 199 -7.22 0.56 -13.67
CA GLN A 199 -7.54 0.23 -15.06
C GLN A 199 -7.40 1.42 -16.02
N GLY A 200 -7.16 2.62 -15.48
CA GLY A 200 -6.85 3.83 -16.23
C GLY A 200 -5.36 4.02 -16.47
N THR A 201 -4.89 5.23 -16.20
CA THR A 201 -3.51 5.68 -16.52
C THR A 201 -2.41 4.95 -15.76
N VAL A 202 -2.70 4.32 -14.63
CA VAL A 202 -1.71 3.57 -13.84
C VAL A 202 -1.71 2.07 -14.14
N ARG A 203 -2.48 1.59 -15.11
CA ARG A 203 -2.49 0.17 -15.49
C ARG A 203 -1.15 -0.24 -16.09
N HIS A 204 -0.46 -1.18 -15.45
CA HIS A 204 0.85 -1.69 -15.86
C HIS A 204 0.92 -3.21 -15.67
N ARG A 205 0.05 -3.94 -16.37
CA ARG A 205 -0.15 -5.40 -16.25
C ARG A 205 0.55 -6.14 -17.37
N PHE A 206 1.87 -6.19 -17.32
CA PHE A 206 2.71 -6.90 -18.30
C PHE A 206 3.08 -8.29 -17.76
N TYR A 207 2.33 -9.31 -18.16
CA TYR A 207 2.48 -10.68 -17.63
C TYR A 207 2.84 -11.68 -18.74
N PRO A 208 3.57 -12.77 -18.40
CA PRO A 208 3.74 -13.88 -19.31
C PRO A 208 2.35 -14.44 -19.75
N PRO A 209 2.23 -14.92 -20.99
CA PRO A 209 3.28 -15.05 -22.01
C PRO A 209 3.57 -13.76 -22.78
N ASN A 210 2.75 -12.72 -22.67
CA ASN A 210 2.93 -11.48 -23.43
C ASN A 210 3.33 -10.30 -22.53
N MET A 211 4.65 -10.15 -22.33
CA MET A 211 5.22 -9.07 -21.52
C MET A 211 5.21 -7.69 -22.20
N THR A 212 4.69 -7.59 -23.43
CA THR A 212 4.60 -6.32 -24.17
C THR A 212 3.19 -5.75 -24.24
N ALA A 213 2.18 -6.55 -23.88
CA ALA A 213 0.80 -6.10 -23.82
C ALA A 213 0.41 -5.73 -22.39
N ASN A 214 -0.10 -4.51 -22.21
CA ASN A 214 -0.68 -4.06 -20.94
C ASN A 214 -2.08 -4.68 -20.78
N ALA A 215 -2.14 -5.86 -20.16
CA ALA A 215 -3.32 -6.70 -20.11
C ALA A 215 -4.48 -6.04 -19.34
N GLU A 216 -5.69 -6.19 -19.85
CA GLU A 216 -6.91 -5.83 -19.12
C GLU A 216 -7.30 -6.91 -18.12
N MET A 217 -8.05 -6.52 -17.09
CA MET A 217 -8.68 -7.48 -16.19
C MET A 217 -9.93 -8.08 -16.84
N SER A 218 -10.10 -9.38 -16.69
CA SER A 218 -11.40 -10.01 -16.98
C SER A 218 -12.49 -9.49 -16.03
N PRO A 219 -13.78 -9.64 -16.37
CA PRO A 219 -14.87 -9.23 -15.46
C PRO A 219 -14.76 -9.82 -14.05
N ALA A 220 -14.35 -11.07 -13.93
CA ALA A 220 -14.16 -11.72 -12.65
C ALA A 220 -12.97 -11.14 -11.86
N GLU A 221 -11.86 -10.78 -12.52
CA GLU A 221 -10.73 -10.10 -11.88
C GLU A 221 -11.12 -8.70 -11.43
N LEU A 222 -11.81 -7.93 -12.29
CA LEU A 222 -12.31 -6.59 -11.95
C LEU A 222 -13.21 -6.63 -10.71
N ALA A 223 -14.12 -7.59 -10.64
CA ALA A 223 -15.02 -7.75 -9.51
C ALA A 223 -14.27 -8.05 -8.22
N ARG A 224 -13.32 -9.00 -8.25
CA ARG A 224 -12.48 -9.31 -7.07
C ARG A 224 -11.63 -8.11 -6.64
N PHE A 225 -11.08 -7.37 -7.60
CA PHE A 225 -10.26 -6.19 -7.32
C PHE A 225 -11.10 -5.05 -6.74
N PHE A 226 -12.30 -4.84 -7.26
CA PHE A 226 -13.27 -3.90 -6.71
C PHE A 226 -13.64 -4.25 -5.27
N VAL A 227 -13.96 -5.51 -4.99
CA VAL A 227 -14.28 -5.98 -3.63
C VAL A 227 -13.11 -5.74 -2.67
N ALA A 228 -11.88 -6.03 -3.11
CA ALA A 228 -10.69 -5.75 -2.30
C ALA A 228 -10.54 -4.24 -1.99
N GLY A 229 -10.79 -3.38 -2.98
CA GLY A 229 -10.79 -1.93 -2.82
C GLY A 229 -11.85 -1.45 -1.83
N ARG A 230 -13.09 -1.96 -1.93
CA ARG A 230 -14.18 -1.62 -1.01
C ARG A 230 -13.95 -2.16 0.40
N ALA A 231 -13.37 -3.35 0.53
CA ALA A 231 -12.97 -3.89 1.83
C ALA A 231 -11.92 -2.99 2.50
N ALA A 232 -10.88 -2.60 1.79
CA ALA A 232 -9.86 -1.69 2.30
C ALA A 232 -10.44 -0.31 2.66
N MET A 233 -11.31 0.24 1.82
CA MET A 233 -11.98 1.52 2.07
C MET A 233 -12.84 1.45 3.33
N LEU A 234 -13.64 0.40 3.51
CA LEU A 234 -14.47 0.23 4.70
C LEU A 234 -13.63 0.22 5.98
N VAL A 235 -12.54 -0.55 6.00
CA VAL A 235 -11.64 -0.63 7.16
C VAL A 235 -10.97 0.71 7.40
N THR A 236 -10.33 1.28 6.38
CA THR A 236 -9.59 2.54 6.50
C THR A 236 -10.50 3.69 6.94
N ALA A 237 -11.65 3.86 6.30
CA ALA A 237 -12.58 4.94 6.63
C ALA A 237 -13.17 4.78 8.05
N THR A 238 -13.44 3.55 8.49
CA THR A 238 -13.92 3.27 9.84
C THR A 238 -12.86 3.62 10.90
N GLN A 239 -11.61 3.23 10.67
CA GLN A 239 -10.49 3.55 11.57
C GLN A 239 -10.16 5.05 11.57
N ALA A 240 -10.32 5.70 10.43
CA ALA A 240 -9.99 7.11 10.26
C ALA A 240 -11.10 8.07 10.68
N LEU A 241 -12.34 7.63 10.83
CA LEU A 241 -13.51 8.49 11.07
C LEU A 241 -13.34 9.44 12.28
N GLY A 242 -12.70 8.96 13.35
CA GLY A 242 -12.42 9.75 14.55
C GLY A 242 -11.09 10.52 14.50
N LYS A 243 -10.35 10.48 13.41
CA LYS A 243 -8.99 11.03 13.33
C LYS A 243 -8.94 12.56 13.29
N SER A 244 -9.96 13.21 12.68
CA SER A 244 -10.03 14.66 12.56
C SER A 244 -11.41 15.17 12.92
N ASP A 245 -11.46 16.37 13.54
CA ASP A 245 -12.71 17.06 13.86
C ASP A 245 -13.27 17.88 12.69
N SER A 246 -12.57 17.95 11.56
CA SER A 246 -13.07 18.60 10.36
C SER A 246 -14.40 17.97 9.90
N PRO A 247 -15.47 18.77 9.75
CA PRO A 247 -16.75 18.25 9.23
C PRO A 247 -16.60 17.64 7.84
N ALA A 248 -15.79 18.24 6.97
CA ALA A 248 -15.52 17.73 5.63
C ALA A 248 -14.83 16.37 5.66
N TYR A 249 -13.91 16.14 6.61
CA TYR A 249 -13.25 14.87 6.80
C TYR A 249 -14.23 13.78 7.25
N LYS A 250 -15.01 14.09 8.29
CA LYS A 250 -16.02 13.16 8.84
C LYS A 250 -17.06 12.78 7.80
N ASP A 251 -17.57 13.76 7.04
CA ASP A 251 -18.53 13.54 5.96
C ASP A 251 -17.95 12.63 4.85
N ALA A 252 -16.71 12.88 4.43
CA ALA A 252 -16.03 12.03 3.45
C ALA A 252 -15.89 10.58 3.96
N MET A 253 -15.43 10.37 5.18
CA MET A 253 -15.28 9.02 5.74
C MET A 253 -16.65 8.32 5.91
N GLN A 254 -17.67 9.02 6.35
CA GLN A 254 -19.03 8.45 6.49
C GLN A 254 -19.61 8.03 5.12
N LYS A 255 -19.42 8.82 4.07
CA LYS A 255 -19.84 8.49 2.72
C LYS A 255 -19.15 7.22 2.22
N GLU A 256 -17.84 7.12 2.43
CA GLU A 256 -17.08 5.93 2.01
C GLU A 256 -17.47 4.68 2.80
N ILE A 257 -17.73 4.81 4.10
CA ILE A 257 -18.27 3.71 4.93
C ILE A 257 -19.61 3.24 4.37
N ALA A 258 -20.54 4.16 4.10
CA ALA A 258 -21.87 3.82 3.58
C ALA A 258 -21.79 3.13 2.22
N ALA A 259 -21.06 3.71 1.27
CA ALA A 259 -20.90 3.15 -0.09
C ALA A 259 -20.21 1.78 -0.06
N SER A 260 -19.20 1.60 0.81
CA SER A 260 -18.52 0.32 0.93
C SER A 260 -19.40 -0.76 1.56
N LYS A 261 -20.18 -0.42 2.58
CA LYS A 261 -21.17 -1.33 3.19
C LYS A 261 -22.24 -1.76 2.19
N GLU A 262 -22.72 -0.84 1.39
CA GLU A 262 -23.71 -1.12 0.34
C GLU A 262 -23.15 -2.11 -0.70
N ALA A 263 -21.98 -1.81 -1.26
CA ALA A 263 -21.35 -2.66 -2.27
C ALA A 263 -20.99 -4.04 -1.74
N LEU A 264 -20.39 -4.12 -0.53
CA LEU A 264 -20.04 -5.40 0.10
C LEU A 264 -21.30 -6.18 0.54
N GLY A 265 -22.36 -5.49 0.93
CA GLY A 265 -23.65 -6.09 1.26
C GLY A 265 -24.37 -6.76 0.09
N ALA A 266 -23.96 -6.48 -1.15
CA ALA A 266 -24.46 -7.16 -2.34
C ALA A 266 -23.90 -8.59 -2.50
N LEU A 267 -22.76 -8.91 -1.89
CA LEU A 267 -22.11 -10.23 -1.94
C LEU A 267 -22.84 -11.26 -1.06
N LYS A 268 -23.99 -11.74 -1.54
CA LYS A 268 -24.82 -12.70 -0.80
C LYS A 268 -24.25 -14.10 -0.74
N SER A 269 -23.43 -14.47 -1.71
CA SER A 269 -22.79 -15.79 -1.79
C SER A 269 -21.53 -15.92 -0.93
N VAL A 270 -21.07 -14.81 -0.27
CA VAL A 270 -19.80 -14.74 0.45
C VAL A 270 -20.04 -14.28 1.90
N PRO A 271 -20.17 -15.22 2.86
CA PRO A 271 -20.46 -14.89 4.28
C PRO A 271 -19.44 -13.94 4.92
N GLU A 272 -18.18 -13.99 4.46
CA GLU A 272 -17.09 -13.12 4.94
C GLU A 272 -17.37 -11.65 4.64
N ALA A 273 -18.15 -11.34 3.61
CA ALA A 273 -18.59 -9.97 3.33
C ALA A 273 -19.49 -9.44 4.45
N ALA A 274 -20.48 -10.23 4.90
CA ALA A 274 -21.33 -9.85 6.01
C ALA A 274 -20.54 -9.70 7.32
N ALA A 275 -19.56 -10.58 7.58
CA ALA A 275 -18.69 -10.49 8.74
C ALA A 275 -17.85 -9.19 8.72
N LEU A 276 -17.30 -8.81 7.57
CA LEU A 276 -16.55 -7.55 7.42
C LEU A 276 -17.45 -6.33 7.60
N VAL A 277 -18.65 -6.33 7.05
CA VAL A 277 -19.62 -5.21 7.19
C VAL A 277 -20.01 -5.02 8.66
N ALA A 278 -20.18 -6.11 9.40
CA ALA A 278 -20.51 -6.09 10.83
C ALA A 278 -19.31 -5.63 11.69
N THR A 279 -18.11 -6.09 11.36
CA THR A 279 -16.89 -5.81 12.14
C THR A 279 -15.74 -5.45 11.19
N PRO A 280 -15.65 -4.17 10.76
CA PRO A 280 -14.60 -3.71 9.86
C PRO A 280 -13.22 -3.76 10.53
N ASN A 281 -12.37 -4.69 10.09
CA ASN A 281 -10.97 -4.81 10.48
C ASN A 281 -10.17 -5.53 9.39
N ASP A 282 -8.83 -5.42 9.49
CA ASP A 282 -7.90 -5.99 8.50
C ASP A 282 -8.05 -7.51 8.35
N ASP A 283 -8.27 -8.24 9.44
CA ASP A 283 -8.38 -9.71 9.41
C ASP A 283 -9.63 -10.16 8.65
N ASN A 284 -10.78 -9.53 8.92
CA ASN A 284 -12.02 -9.83 8.21
C ASN A 284 -11.92 -9.43 6.73
N ALA A 285 -11.24 -8.34 6.41
CA ALA A 285 -11.01 -7.92 5.03
C ALA A 285 -10.12 -8.93 4.27
N ARG A 286 -9.02 -9.39 4.88
CA ARG A 286 -8.17 -10.43 4.27
C ARG A 286 -8.91 -11.75 4.11
N LYS A 287 -9.73 -12.15 5.09
CA LYS A 287 -10.59 -13.35 4.98
C LYS A 287 -11.56 -13.23 3.81
N LEU A 288 -12.23 -12.09 3.63
CA LEU A 288 -13.10 -11.85 2.49
C LEU A 288 -12.34 -11.98 1.16
N VAL A 289 -11.19 -11.32 1.02
CA VAL A 289 -10.39 -11.37 -0.21
C VAL A 289 -9.90 -12.79 -0.50
N ALA A 290 -9.50 -13.54 0.52
CA ALA A 290 -9.14 -14.95 0.38
C ALA A 290 -10.35 -15.81 -0.04
N ALA A 291 -11.52 -15.57 0.53
CA ALA A 291 -12.75 -16.32 0.23
C ALA A 291 -13.24 -16.15 -1.22
N ILE A 292 -12.94 -15.00 -1.85
CA ILE A 292 -13.29 -14.75 -3.27
C ILE A 292 -12.16 -15.09 -4.24
N ALA A 293 -10.99 -15.51 -3.76
CA ALA A 293 -9.89 -15.91 -4.63
C ALA A 293 -10.33 -17.03 -5.58
N GLY A 294 -10.20 -16.80 -6.89
CA GLY A 294 -10.65 -17.75 -7.90
C GLY A 294 -12.17 -17.82 -8.15
N LYS A 295 -12.99 -17.12 -7.37
CA LYS A 295 -14.44 -17.05 -7.63
C LYS A 295 -14.80 -15.92 -8.61
N ASP A 296 -15.86 -16.12 -9.35
CA ASP A 296 -16.50 -15.06 -10.13
C ASP A 296 -17.67 -14.47 -9.32
N VAL A 297 -17.46 -13.27 -8.80
CA VAL A 297 -18.47 -12.49 -8.06
C VAL A 297 -18.99 -11.31 -8.88
N SER A 298 -18.70 -11.28 -10.19
CA SER A 298 -19.00 -10.15 -11.06
C SER A 298 -20.50 -9.85 -11.15
N ALA A 299 -21.34 -10.88 -11.15
CA ALA A 299 -22.80 -10.70 -11.19
C ALA A 299 -23.35 -9.96 -9.98
N GLU A 300 -22.78 -10.22 -8.79
CA GLU A 300 -23.25 -9.64 -7.53
C GLU A 300 -22.84 -8.16 -7.35
N VAL A 301 -21.70 -7.75 -7.92
CA VAL A 301 -21.19 -6.38 -7.77
C VAL A 301 -21.30 -5.56 -9.05
N LYS A 302 -21.92 -6.08 -10.11
CA LYS A 302 -21.99 -5.47 -11.45
C LYS A 302 -22.48 -4.02 -11.43
N SER A 303 -23.48 -3.70 -10.62
CA SER A 303 -24.07 -2.36 -10.53
C SER A 303 -23.17 -1.34 -9.84
N PHE A 304 -22.12 -1.78 -9.14
CA PHE A 304 -21.18 -0.94 -8.43
C PHE A 304 -19.84 -0.78 -9.16
N LEU A 305 -19.59 -1.62 -10.17
CA LEU A 305 -18.34 -1.54 -10.92
C LEU A 305 -18.30 -0.25 -11.75
N PRO A 306 -17.17 0.50 -11.73
CA PRO A 306 -16.99 1.62 -12.64
C PRO A 306 -16.97 1.12 -14.06
N LYS A 307 -17.50 1.93 -14.97
CA LYS A 307 -17.49 1.64 -16.39
C LYS A 307 -16.14 2.02 -17.01
N PRO A 308 -15.77 1.44 -18.17
CA PRO A 308 -14.50 1.78 -18.84
C PRO A 308 -14.34 3.29 -19.12
N GLU A 309 -15.43 4.01 -19.43
CA GLU A 309 -15.42 5.46 -19.62
C GLU A 309 -15.11 6.28 -18.36
N ASP A 310 -15.21 5.67 -17.16
CA ASP A 310 -14.91 6.29 -15.88
C ASP A 310 -13.44 6.10 -15.48
N TYR A 311 -12.66 5.30 -16.22
CA TYR A 311 -11.26 5.02 -15.88
C TYR A 311 -10.39 6.28 -16.04
N LYS A 312 -9.48 6.48 -15.07
CA LYS A 312 -8.69 7.73 -14.91
C LYS A 312 -7.18 7.50 -15.03
#